data_b23a40a7b30a011091bc120d9e294516
#
_entry.id   b23a40a7b30a011091bc120d9e294516
#
_cell.length_a   1.000
_cell.length_b   1.000
_cell.length_c   1.000
_cell.angle_alpha   90.00
_cell.angle_beta   90.00
_cell.angle_gamma   90.00
#
_symmetry.space_group_name_H-M   'P 1'
#
loop_
_entity.id
_entity.type
_entity.pdbx_description
1 polymer ?
#
loop_
_entity_poly.entity_id
_entity_poly.type
_entity_poly.pdbx_seq_one_letter_code
_entity_poly.pdbx_strand_id
1 'polypeptide(L)'
;MALSAYDLTGRAALVTGAASGIGRASALLLAEAGALVHCADRDETGLRRTYDLITGAGGSARTHPLDVTDRDRVRAAVADAGHLDILVAAAGIMHTSSVLATADEDLDRVLAANFKGVLYACQEVARSMTARPAPGSLITMASGAVDSASAGLLCYSVAKAAVVQLTKTLATELGPHAIRVNAVAPGWIRTPMTDRHDAAGQHRAEATMARISPLGRVGEPEDVAHTVLHLASDASAFMTGQILRPNGGVAMPW
;
A
#
# COMPACT_ATOMS: atom_id res chain seq x y z
N MET A 1 27.35 -0.17 -8.77
CA MET A 1 27.13 0.62 -7.53
C MET A 1 25.75 1.31 -7.47
N ALA A 2 25.19 1.84 -8.56
CA ALA A 2 23.86 2.48 -8.51
C ALA A 2 22.70 1.53 -8.16
N LEU A 3 22.78 0.25 -8.52
CA LEU A 3 21.74 -0.76 -8.23
C LEU A 3 21.82 -1.30 -6.78
N SER A 4 22.95 -1.16 -6.09
CA SER A 4 23.10 -1.64 -4.71
C SER A 4 22.19 -0.91 -3.71
N ALA A 5 21.76 0.33 -4.01
CA ALA A 5 20.83 1.07 -3.16
C ALA A 5 19.40 0.48 -3.18
N TYR A 6 19.06 -0.35 -4.16
CA TYR A 6 17.79 -1.06 -4.27
C TYR A 6 17.86 -2.51 -3.81
N ASP A 7 19.03 -3.00 -3.40
CA ASP A 7 19.20 -4.35 -2.87
C ASP A 7 18.55 -4.47 -1.49
N LEU A 8 17.64 -5.40 -1.36
CA LEU A 8 16.92 -5.70 -0.12
C LEU A 8 17.33 -7.05 0.49
N THR A 9 18.46 -7.61 0.03
CA THR A 9 18.99 -8.87 0.55
C THR A 9 19.20 -8.76 2.07
N GLY A 10 18.67 -9.73 2.82
CA GLY A 10 18.70 -9.76 4.26
C GLY A 10 17.64 -8.90 4.96
N ARG A 11 16.78 -8.19 4.23
CA ARG A 11 15.65 -7.44 4.77
C ARG A 11 14.37 -8.25 4.76
N ALA A 12 13.48 -7.98 5.70
CA ALA A 12 12.15 -8.58 5.78
C ALA A 12 11.07 -7.50 5.61
N ALA A 13 10.08 -7.77 4.76
CA ALA A 13 8.98 -6.87 4.45
C ALA A 13 7.63 -7.51 4.79
N LEU A 14 6.75 -6.79 5.47
CA LEU A 14 5.32 -7.13 5.61
C LEU A 14 4.51 -6.33 4.58
N VAL A 15 3.75 -7.03 3.76
CA VAL A 15 2.84 -6.42 2.77
C VAL A 15 1.41 -6.81 3.08
N THR A 16 0.56 -5.86 3.49
CA THR A 16 -0.88 -6.10 3.63
C THR A 16 -1.59 -5.82 2.31
N GLY A 17 -2.70 -6.52 2.02
CA GLY A 17 -3.36 -6.46 0.72
C GLY A 17 -2.58 -7.21 -0.37
N ALA A 18 -1.76 -8.18 0.02
CA ALA A 18 -0.83 -8.87 -0.88
C ALA A 18 -1.49 -9.90 -1.81
N ALA A 19 -2.78 -10.18 -1.65
CA ALA A 19 -3.48 -11.17 -2.47
C ALA A 19 -3.75 -10.72 -3.91
N SER A 20 -3.69 -9.41 -4.21
CA SER A 20 -4.00 -8.89 -5.55
C SER A 20 -3.43 -7.48 -5.80
N GLY A 21 -3.56 -6.99 -7.03
CA GLY A 21 -3.32 -5.60 -7.42
C GLY A 21 -1.96 -5.06 -6.97
N ILE A 22 -1.97 -3.83 -6.44
CA ILE A 22 -0.76 -3.11 -6.01
C ILE A 22 0.00 -3.86 -4.91
N GLY A 23 -0.71 -4.47 -3.94
CA GLY A 23 -0.07 -5.23 -2.87
C GLY A 23 0.69 -6.43 -3.39
N ARG A 24 0.09 -7.21 -4.31
CA ARG A 24 0.78 -8.34 -4.97
C ARG A 24 1.99 -7.87 -5.77
N ALA A 25 1.83 -6.87 -6.64
CA ALA A 25 2.94 -6.35 -7.45
C ALA A 25 4.09 -5.84 -6.57
N SER A 26 3.77 -5.15 -5.47
CA SER A 26 4.77 -4.73 -4.48
C SER A 26 5.48 -5.93 -3.84
N ALA A 27 4.74 -6.97 -3.42
CA ALA A 27 5.32 -8.16 -2.82
C ALA A 27 6.27 -8.89 -3.78
N LEU A 28 5.88 -9.03 -5.06
CA LEU A 28 6.71 -9.64 -6.10
C LEU A 28 8.01 -8.85 -6.30
N LEU A 29 7.93 -7.54 -6.46
CA LEU A 29 9.10 -6.71 -6.74
C LEU A 29 10.05 -6.60 -5.53
N LEU A 30 9.52 -6.56 -4.29
CA LEU A 30 10.35 -6.59 -3.09
C LEU A 30 11.09 -7.93 -2.94
N ALA A 31 10.43 -9.05 -3.27
CA ALA A 31 11.06 -10.36 -3.27
C ALA A 31 12.13 -10.50 -4.37
N GLU A 32 11.89 -9.96 -5.56
CA GLU A 32 12.87 -9.88 -6.64
C GLU A 32 14.11 -9.06 -6.24
N ALA A 33 13.91 -7.99 -5.44
CA ALA A 33 14.99 -7.19 -4.87
C ALA A 33 15.72 -7.89 -3.69
N GLY A 34 15.35 -9.12 -3.33
CA GLY A 34 16.04 -9.95 -2.34
C GLY A 34 15.42 -9.99 -0.94
N ALA A 35 14.28 -9.31 -0.71
CA ALA A 35 13.62 -9.33 0.59
C ALA A 35 12.92 -10.67 0.88
N LEU A 36 12.88 -11.08 2.16
CA LEU A 36 11.88 -12.03 2.64
C LEU A 36 10.54 -11.30 2.76
N VAL A 37 9.50 -11.73 2.02
CA VAL A 37 8.21 -11.04 2.01
C VAL A 37 7.15 -11.81 2.79
N HIS A 38 6.63 -11.20 3.85
CA HIS A 38 5.46 -11.64 4.60
C HIS A 38 4.20 -11.08 3.93
N CYS A 39 3.49 -11.92 3.19
CA CYS A 39 2.28 -11.56 2.47
C CYS A 39 1.06 -11.71 3.38
N ALA A 40 0.32 -10.63 3.64
CA ALA A 40 -0.86 -10.63 4.50
C ALA A 40 -2.11 -10.18 3.74
N ASP A 41 -3.19 -10.95 3.82
CA ASP A 41 -4.50 -10.65 3.24
C ASP A 41 -5.56 -11.56 3.86
N ARG A 42 -6.83 -11.22 3.72
CA ARG A 42 -7.96 -12.09 4.07
C ARG A 42 -8.31 -13.10 2.98
N ASP A 43 -7.91 -12.85 1.73
CA ASP A 43 -8.08 -13.77 0.59
C ASP A 43 -6.93 -14.78 0.56
N GLU A 44 -7.16 -15.94 1.16
CA GLU A 44 -6.17 -17.03 1.24
C GLU A 44 -5.79 -17.56 -0.15
N THR A 45 -6.74 -17.64 -1.08
CA THR A 45 -6.49 -18.09 -2.46
C THR A 45 -5.55 -17.13 -3.18
N GLY A 46 -5.83 -15.83 -3.07
CA GLY A 46 -4.98 -14.78 -3.63
C GLY A 46 -3.59 -14.75 -2.99
N LEU A 47 -3.49 -14.96 -1.67
CA LEU A 47 -2.22 -15.10 -0.96
C LEU A 47 -1.39 -16.28 -1.47
N ARG A 48 -2.02 -17.45 -1.60
CA ARG A 48 -1.35 -18.64 -2.13
C ARG A 48 -0.78 -18.38 -3.52
N ARG A 49 -1.57 -17.76 -4.40
CA ARG A 49 -1.09 -17.38 -5.74
C ARG A 49 0.12 -16.43 -5.67
N THR A 50 0.11 -15.44 -4.79
CA THR A 50 1.25 -14.52 -4.62
C THR A 50 2.48 -15.26 -4.12
N TYR A 51 2.32 -16.13 -3.13
CA TYR A 51 3.38 -17.00 -2.61
C TYR A 51 4.00 -17.87 -3.72
N ASP A 52 3.16 -18.54 -4.51
CA ASP A 52 3.62 -19.45 -5.58
C ASP A 52 4.37 -18.65 -6.68
N LEU A 53 3.94 -17.44 -7.01
CA LEU A 53 4.64 -16.55 -7.94
C LEU A 53 6.01 -16.14 -7.42
N ILE A 54 6.13 -15.73 -6.15
CA ILE A 54 7.41 -15.34 -5.53
C ILE A 54 8.36 -16.52 -5.49
N THR A 55 7.92 -17.66 -4.96
CA THR A 55 8.78 -18.85 -4.78
C THR A 55 9.13 -19.51 -6.10
N GLY A 56 8.21 -19.50 -7.07
CA GLY A 56 8.47 -19.98 -8.43
C GLY A 56 9.52 -19.14 -9.18
N ALA A 57 9.67 -17.86 -8.84
CA ALA A 57 10.73 -16.99 -9.34
C ALA A 57 12.04 -17.06 -8.53
N GLY A 58 12.12 -17.92 -7.51
CA GLY A 58 13.30 -18.09 -6.66
C GLY A 58 13.38 -17.11 -5.48
N GLY A 59 12.35 -16.28 -5.26
CA GLY A 59 12.25 -15.39 -4.11
C GLY A 59 11.78 -16.10 -2.83
N SER A 60 11.75 -15.37 -1.72
CA SER A 60 11.37 -15.88 -0.40
C SER A 60 10.10 -15.22 0.10
N ALA A 61 9.08 -16.01 0.46
CA ALA A 61 7.83 -15.49 1.00
C ALA A 61 7.26 -16.35 2.14
N ARG A 62 6.38 -15.75 2.95
CA ARG A 62 5.49 -16.40 3.91
C ARG A 62 4.09 -15.80 3.78
N THR A 63 3.06 -16.53 4.18
CA THR A 63 1.66 -16.06 4.12
C THR A 63 1.08 -15.91 5.51
N HIS A 64 0.30 -14.82 5.72
CA HIS A 64 -0.43 -14.52 6.95
C HIS A 64 -1.89 -14.21 6.60
N PRO A 65 -2.79 -15.23 6.62
CA PRO A 65 -4.21 -14.99 6.43
C PRO A 65 -4.76 -14.14 7.58
N LEU A 66 -5.12 -12.88 7.31
CA LEU A 66 -5.68 -11.98 8.31
C LEU A 66 -6.56 -10.89 7.69
N ASP A 67 -7.56 -10.44 8.42
CA ASP A 67 -8.25 -9.18 8.16
C ASP A 67 -7.55 -8.06 8.94
N VAL A 68 -7.14 -6.99 8.25
CA VAL A 68 -6.44 -5.84 8.87
C VAL A 68 -7.31 -5.07 9.86
N THR A 69 -8.63 -5.27 9.84
CA THR A 69 -9.57 -4.69 10.82
C THR A 69 -9.51 -5.36 12.18
N ASP A 70 -8.96 -6.58 12.25
CA ASP A 70 -8.70 -7.32 13.48
C ASP A 70 -7.28 -7.00 13.99
N ARG A 71 -7.21 -6.10 14.98
CA ARG A 71 -5.93 -5.65 15.55
C ARG A 71 -5.12 -6.78 16.19
N ASP A 72 -5.78 -7.74 16.82
CA ASP A 72 -5.05 -8.83 17.50
C ASP A 72 -4.43 -9.79 16.49
N ARG A 73 -5.11 -10.05 15.37
CA ARG A 73 -4.53 -10.79 14.25
C ARG A 73 -3.36 -10.05 13.60
N VAL A 74 -3.45 -8.74 13.42
CA VAL A 74 -2.32 -7.93 12.94
C VAL A 74 -1.13 -8.05 13.87
N ARG A 75 -1.35 -7.92 15.20
CA ARG A 75 -0.30 -8.08 16.21
C ARG A 75 0.33 -9.47 16.16
N ALA A 76 -0.49 -10.52 16.06
CA ALA A 76 0.00 -11.91 15.97
C ALA A 76 0.84 -12.13 14.71
N ALA A 77 0.42 -11.61 13.55
CA ALA A 77 1.16 -11.71 12.30
C ALA A 77 2.52 -10.98 12.35
N VAL A 78 2.58 -9.81 12.99
CA VAL A 78 3.84 -9.08 13.19
C VAL A 78 4.77 -9.85 14.15
N ALA A 79 4.22 -10.43 15.21
CA ALA A 79 5.01 -11.25 16.14
C ALA A 79 5.56 -12.52 15.48
N ASP A 80 4.75 -13.21 14.64
CA ASP A 80 5.17 -14.40 13.88
C ASP A 80 6.19 -14.06 12.79
N ALA A 81 6.09 -12.89 12.16
CA ALA A 81 7.07 -12.41 11.20
C ALA A 81 8.45 -12.17 11.86
N GLY A 82 8.47 -11.82 13.14
CA GLY A 82 9.68 -11.56 13.90
C GLY A 82 10.33 -10.24 13.50
N HIS A 83 11.50 -10.31 12.85
CA HIS A 83 12.19 -9.13 12.37
C HIS A 83 11.55 -8.57 11.11
N LEU A 84 11.19 -7.29 11.13
CA LEU A 84 10.69 -6.55 9.98
C LEU A 84 11.48 -5.25 9.80
N ASP A 85 11.85 -4.94 8.55
CA ASP A 85 12.54 -3.72 8.15
C ASP A 85 11.62 -2.81 7.32
N ILE A 86 10.60 -3.41 6.67
CA ILE A 86 9.73 -2.74 5.72
C ILE A 86 8.27 -3.11 6.01
N LEU A 87 7.39 -2.10 6.01
CA LEU A 87 5.95 -2.30 5.93
C LEU A 87 5.40 -1.66 4.66
N VAL A 88 4.57 -2.40 3.92
CA VAL A 88 3.70 -1.87 2.86
C VAL A 88 2.25 -2.07 3.26
N ALA A 89 1.59 -1.01 3.73
CA ALA A 89 0.20 -1.05 4.17
C ALA A 89 -0.74 -0.76 2.98
N ALA A 90 -0.95 -1.78 2.10
CA ALA A 90 -1.72 -1.63 0.86
C ALA A 90 -3.15 -2.21 0.94
N ALA A 91 -3.52 -2.88 2.02
CA ALA A 91 -4.89 -3.37 2.21
C ALA A 91 -5.90 -2.21 2.19
N GLY A 92 -7.02 -2.42 1.51
CA GLY A 92 -8.08 -1.43 1.45
C GLY A 92 -9.26 -1.90 0.63
N ILE A 93 -10.39 -1.21 0.78
CA ILE A 93 -11.63 -1.45 0.07
C ILE A 93 -12.15 -0.15 -0.56
N MET A 94 -12.99 -0.29 -1.57
CA MET A 94 -13.70 0.83 -2.19
C MET A 94 -15.19 0.76 -1.84
N HIS A 95 -15.80 1.92 -1.59
CA HIS A 95 -17.25 2.09 -1.53
C HIS A 95 -17.65 3.30 -2.37
N THR A 96 -18.80 3.24 -3.01
CA THR A 96 -19.33 4.33 -3.84
C THR A 96 -20.78 4.59 -3.47
N SER A 97 -21.05 5.80 -3.00
CA SER A 97 -22.42 6.29 -2.73
C SER A 97 -22.45 7.82 -2.83
N SER A 98 -23.62 8.41 -3.10
CA SER A 98 -23.76 9.87 -2.94
C SER A 98 -23.64 10.23 -1.46
N VAL A 99 -23.19 11.46 -1.16
CA VAL A 99 -23.04 11.94 0.22
C VAL A 99 -24.33 11.78 1.04
N LEU A 100 -25.48 12.09 0.41
CA LEU A 100 -26.78 12.02 1.07
C LEU A 100 -27.33 10.60 1.25
N ALA A 101 -26.76 9.61 0.54
CA ALA A 101 -27.17 8.21 0.62
C ALA A 101 -26.11 7.31 1.30
N THR A 102 -25.02 7.91 1.80
CA THR A 102 -24.00 7.16 2.52
C THR A 102 -24.55 6.71 3.87
N ALA A 103 -24.57 5.41 4.11
CA ALA A 103 -24.94 4.84 5.41
C ALA A 103 -23.73 4.88 6.39
N ASP A 104 -24.01 4.99 7.68
CA ASP A 104 -22.97 5.02 8.72
C ASP A 104 -22.14 3.72 8.71
N GLU A 105 -22.78 2.58 8.48
CA GLU A 105 -22.14 1.27 8.40
C GLU A 105 -21.13 1.19 7.24
N ASP A 106 -21.40 1.84 6.11
CA ASP A 106 -20.47 1.91 4.99
C ASP A 106 -19.26 2.79 5.29
N LEU A 107 -19.50 3.94 5.95
CA LEU A 107 -18.42 4.80 6.42
C LEU A 107 -17.53 4.07 7.42
N ASP A 108 -18.13 3.42 8.43
CA ASP A 108 -17.40 2.69 9.46
C ASP A 108 -16.58 1.54 8.86
N ARG A 109 -17.17 0.77 7.95
CA ARG A 109 -16.49 -0.34 7.25
C ARG A 109 -15.29 0.14 6.45
N VAL A 110 -15.42 1.25 5.72
CA VAL A 110 -14.32 1.82 4.93
C VAL A 110 -13.24 2.41 5.83
N LEU A 111 -13.61 3.13 6.89
CA LEU A 111 -12.65 3.65 7.86
C LEU A 111 -11.94 2.52 8.63
N ALA A 112 -12.64 1.44 8.97
CA ALA A 112 -12.04 0.28 9.63
C ALA A 112 -10.92 -0.34 8.77
N ALA A 113 -11.17 -0.58 7.48
CA ALA A 113 -10.19 -1.19 6.60
C ALA A 113 -9.10 -0.20 6.16
N ASN A 114 -9.49 0.97 5.62
CA ASN A 114 -8.58 1.87 4.90
C ASN A 114 -7.80 2.82 5.81
N PHE A 115 -8.24 3.04 7.05
CA PHE A 115 -7.56 3.89 8.02
C PHE A 115 -7.12 3.11 9.27
N LYS A 116 -8.06 2.49 10.02
CA LYS A 116 -7.69 1.79 11.25
C LYS A 116 -6.77 0.59 10.97
N GLY A 117 -7.03 -0.18 9.90
CA GLY A 117 -6.16 -1.28 9.49
C GLY A 117 -4.74 -0.83 9.16
N VAL A 118 -4.59 0.31 8.46
CA VAL A 118 -3.29 0.92 8.19
C VAL A 118 -2.63 1.37 9.50
N LEU A 119 -3.38 2.03 10.38
CA LEU A 119 -2.89 2.46 11.70
C LEU A 119 -2.40 1.28 12.54
N TYR A 120 -3.16 0.19 12.59
CA TYR A 120 -2.79 -1.01 13.37
C TYR A 120 -1.50 -1.63 12.84
N ALA A 121 -1.39 -1.82 11.52
CA ALA A 121 -0.18 -2.34 10.90
C ALA A 121 1.03 -1.44 11.20
N CYS A 122 0.90 -0.12 11.02
CA CYS A 122 1.97 0.84 11.32
C CYS A 122 2.37 0.81 12.79
N GLN A 123 1.41 0.76 13.72
CA GLN A 123 1.70 0.74 15.16
C GLN A 123 2.41 -0.55 15.60
N GLU A 124 1.93 -1.71 15.16
CA GLU A 124 2.53 -2.98 15.59
C GLU A 124 3.93 -3.18 14.95
N VAL A 125 4.11 -2.82 13.68
CA VAL A 125 5.43 -2.89 13.03
C VAL A 125 6.39 -1.85 13.62
N ALA A 126 5.95 -0.61 13.84
CA ALA A 126 6.79 0.43 14.45
C ALA A 126 7.26 0.02 15.86
N ARG A 127 6.38 -0.57 16.69
CA ARG A 127 6.79 -1.10 18.01
C ARG A 127 7.89 -2.16 17.90
N SER A 128 7.76 -3.07 16.92
CA SER A 128 8.79 -4.08 16.66
C SER A 128 10.10 -3.44 16.21
N MET A 129 10.04 -2.43 15.32
CA MET A 129 11.22 -1.73 14.82
C MET A 129 11.91 -0.89 15.90
N THR A 130 11.16 -0.12 16.72
CA THR A 130 11.73 0.74 17.77
C THR A 130 12.41 -0.03 18.91
N ALA A 131 12.10 -1.30 19.07
CA ALA A 131 12.78 -2.18 20.02
C ALA A 131 14.24 -2.53 19.59
N ARG A 132 14.67 -2.10 18.41
CA ARG A 132 15.97 -2.41 17.81
C ARG A 132 16.65 -1.15 17.27
N PRO A 133 17.97 -1.01 17.39
CA PRO A 133 18.71 0.12 16.81
C PRO A 133 19.00 -0.11 15.32
N ALA A 134 17.96 -0.26 14.49
CA ALA A 134 18.09 -0.49 13.04
C ALA A 134 17.12 0.40 12.26
N PRO A 135 17.50 0.92 11.08
CA PRO A 135 16.62 1.73 10.25
C PRO A 135 15.43 0.92 9.73
N GLY A 136 14.30 1.60 9.55
CA GLY A 136 13.07 1.00 9.00
C GLY A 136 12.38 1.88 7.96
N SER A 137 11.46 1.29 7.18
CA SER A 137 10.62 2.00 6.22
C SER A 137 9.17 1.55 6.30
N LEU A 138 8.27 2.47 6.64
CA LEU A 138 6.82 2.27 6.59
C LEU A 138 6.27 2.98 5.35
N ILE A 139 5.55 2.25 4.51
CA ILE A 139 4.96 2.75 3.27
C ILE A 139 3.45 2.57 3.36
N THR A 140 2.73 3.67 3.43
CA THR A 140 1.27 3.68 3.49
C THR A 140 0.67 3.92 2.10
N MET A 141 -0.53 3.38 1.85
CA MET A 141 -1.21 3.56 0.57
C MET A 141 -2.33 4.60 0.72
N ALA A 142 -2.05 5.82 0.27
CA ALA A 142 -3.03 6.88 0.08
C ALA A 142 -3.79 6.70 -1.25
N SER A 143 -4.13 7.77 -1.95
CA SER A 143 -4.78 7.76 -3.27
C SER A 143 -4.72 9.15 -3.89
N GLY A 144 -4.75 9.28 -5.20
CA GLY A 144 -4.99 10.54 -5.90
C GLY A 144 -6.34 11.19 -5.56
N ALA A 145 -7.27 10.44 -4.96
CA ALA A 145 -8.54 10.97 -4.45
C ALA A 145 -8.38 11.98 -3.29
N VAL A 146 -7.17 12.14 -2.73
CA VAL A 146 -6.87 13.19 -1.74
C VAL A 146 -6.53 14.53 -2.37
N ASP A 147 -6.16 14.52 -3.65
CA ASP A 147 -5.73 15.71 -4.40
C ASP A 147 -6.87 16.28 -5.28
N SER A 148 -7.94 15.51 -5.48
CA SER A 148 -9.11 15.92 -6.29
C SER A 148 -10.41 15.38 -5.72
N ALA A 149 -11.49 16.14 -5.85
CA ALA A 149 -12.82 15.68 -5.47
C ALA A 149 -13.41 14.77 -6.54
N SER A 150 -14.01 13.65 -6.11
CA SER A 150 -14.75 12.75 -6.98
C SER A 150 -16.09 12.43 -6.36
N ALA A 151 -17.17 12.65 -7.12
CA ALA A 151 -18.52 12.30 -6.67
C ALA A 151 -18.60 10.79 -6.35
N GLY A 152 -19.27 10.46 -5.25
CA GLY A 152 -19.47 9.09 -4.82
C GLY A 152 -18.32 8.49 -3.99
N LEU A 153 -17.20 9.17 -3.79
CA LEU A 153 -16.04 8.64 -3.08
C LEU A 153 -15.86 9.17 -1.65
N LEU A 154 -16.93 9.66 -0.99
CA LEU A 154 -16.83 10.27 0.34
C LEU A 154 -16.03 9.40 1.32
N CYS A 155 -16.51 8.19 1.61
CA CYS A 155 -15.89 7.31 2.62
C CYS A 155 -14.42 7.00 2.28
N TYR A 156 -14.17 6.70 1.00
CA TYR A 156 -12.84 6.35 0.51
C TYR A 156 -11.86 7.54 0.60
N SER A 157 -12.27 8.70 0.08
CA SER A 157 -11.40 9.91 0.05
C SER A 157 -11.07 10.39 1.47
N VAL A 158 -12.05 10.40 2.38
CA VAL A 158 -11.85 10.76 3.79
C VAL A 158 -10.85 9.81 4.45
N ALA A 159 -11.04 8.48 4.28
CA ALA A 159 -10.09 7.50 4.83
C ALA A 159 -8.67 7.70 4.29
N LYS A 160 -8.52 7.96 2.98
CA LYS A 160 -7.20 8.17 2.35
C LYS A 160 -6.57 9.52 2.73
N ALA A 161 -7.36 10.56 2.96
CA ALA A 161 -6.88 11.82 3.53
C ALA A 161 -6.37 11.63 4.97
N ALA A 162 -7.06 10.83 5.78
CA ALA A 162 -6.60 10.46 7.12
C ALA A 162 -5.27 9.71 7.09
N VAL A 163 -5.05 8.82 6.11
CA VAL A 163 -3.76 8.13 5.91
C VAL A 163 -2.63 9.10 5.56
N VAL A 164 -2.90 10.14 4.76
CA VAL A 164 -1.91 11.20 4.47
C VAL A 164 -1.45 11.89 5.75
N GLN A 165 -2.40 12.30 6.62
CA GLN A 165 -2.04 12.95 7.88
C GLN A 165 -1.37 11.98 8.85
N LEU A 166 -1.83 10.73 8.94
CA LEU A 166 -1.17 9.67 9.72
C LEU A 166 0.30 9.50 9.31
N THR A 167 0.58 9.46 8.01
CA THR A 167 1.94 9.34 7.46
C THR A 167 2.85 10.44 7.96
N LYS A 168 2.40 11.70 7.91
CA LYS A 168 3.17 12.86 8.36
C LYS A 168 3.45 12.82 9.86
N THR A 169 2.44 12.47 10.66
CA THR A 169 2.57 12.33 12.11
C THR A 169 3.57 11.23 12.48
N LEU A 170 3.41 10.04 11.88
CA LEU A 170 4.34 8.92 12.12
C LEU A 170 5.77 9.27 11.68
N ALA A 171 5.95 9.97 10.56
CA ALA A 171 7.27 10.39 10.09
C ALA A 171 7.98 11.29 11.11
N THR A 172 7.24 12.20 11.75
CA THR A 172 7.77 13.10 12.79
C THR A 172 8.13 12.33 14.08
N GLU A 173 7.23 11.43 14.52
CA GLU A 173 7.42 10.68 15.76
C GLU A 173 8.48 9.58 15.65
N LEU A 174 8.58 8.92 14.50
CA LEU A 174 9.47 7.77 14.29
C LEU A 174 10.84 8.15 13.70
N GLY A 175 10.99 9.36 13.17
CA GLY A 175 12.26 9.86 12.65
C GLY A 175 13.44 9.73 13.61
N PRO A 176 13.30 10.07 14.92
CA PRO A 176 14.35 9.87 15.92
C PRO A 176 14.80 8.41 16.10
N HIS A 177 13.99 7.44 15.66
CA HIS A 177 14.29 6.02 15.67
C HIS A 177 14.86 5.51 14.34
N ALA A 178 15.25 6.41 13.42
CA ALA A 178 15.71 6.08 12.07
C ALA A 178 14.66 5.31 11.24
N ILE A 179 13.36 5.46 11.54
CA ILE A 179 12.26 4.86 10.79
C ILE A 179 11.65 5.94 9.90
N ARG A 180 11.70 5.72 8.58
CA ARG A 180 11.09 6.60 7.58
C ARG A 180 9.63 6.18 7.36
N VAL A 181 8.74 7.15 7.17
CA VAL A 181 7.34 6.88 6.88
C VAL A 181 6.92 7.76 5.69
N ASN A 182 6.51 7.13 4.60
CA ASN A 182 6.06 7.83 3.40
C ASN A 182 4.75 7.20 2.87
N ALA A 183 4.00 7.97 2.09
CA ALA A 183 2.81 7.47 1.43
C ALA A 183 3.00 7.41 -0.09
N VAL A 184 2.35 6.44 -0.70
CA VAL A 184 2.12 6.42 -2.15
C VAL A 184 0.66 6.76 -2.41
N ALA A 185 0.39 7.69 -3.32
CA ALA A 185 -0.94 8.13 -3.73
C ALA A 185 -1.14 7.83 -5.23
N PRO A 186 -1.50 6.58 -5.59
CA PRO A 186 -1.67 6.19 -6.98
C PRO A 186 -2.83 6.94 -7.65
N GLY A 187 -2.71 7.14 -8.96
CA GLY A 187 -3.83 7.49 -9.81
C GLY A 187 -4.78 6.31 -10.04
N TRP A 188 -5.42 6.28 -11.22
CA TRP A 188 -6.24 5.15 -11.61
C TRP A 188 -5.36 3.99 -12.09
N ILE A 189 -5.36 2.89 -11.34
CA ILE A 189 -4.51 1.70 -11.57
C ILE A 189 -5.41 0.50 -11.89
N ARG A 190 -5.07 -0.28 -12.91
CA ARG A 190 -5.79 -1.48 -13.31
C ARG A 190 -5.61 -2.59 -12.26
N THR A 191 -6.64 -2.78 -11.43
CA THR A 191 -6.66 -3.75 -10.31
C THR A 191 -8.07 -4.32 -10.15
N PRO A 192 -8.27 -5.41 -9.41
CA PRO A 192 -9.62 -5.88 -9.07
C PRO A 192 -10.48 -4.83 -8.35
N MET A 193 -9.87 -3.86 -7.67
CA MET A 193 -10.60 -2.75 -7.03
C MET A 193 -11.24 -1.79 -8.04
N THR A 194 -10.64 -1.60 -9.21
CA THR A 194 -11.11 -0.73 -10.29
C THR A 194 -11.86 -1.47 -11.39
N ASP A 195 -11.77 -2.81 -11.41
CA ASP A 195 -12.51 -3.68 -12.32
C ASP A 195 -13.92 -3.94 -11.76
N ARG A 196 -14.83 -3.00 -11.98
CA ARG A 196 -16.16 -2.93 -11.33
C ARG A 196 -17.33 -2.90 -12.30
N HIS A 197 -17.07 -2.98 -13.58
CA HIS A 197 -18.04 -2.90 -14.65
C HIS A 197 -18.01 -4.16 -15.52
N ASP A 198 -19.01 -4.32 -16.35
CA ASP A 198 -18.90 -5.25 -17.47
C ASP A 198 -17.75 -4.83 -18.42
N ALA A 199 -17.32 -5.70 -19.31
CA ALA A 199 -16.15 -5.46 -20.17
C ALA A 199 -16.25 -4.15 -20.96
N ALA A 200 -17.44 -3.79 -21.45
CA ALA A 200 -17.66 -2.56 -22.20
C ALA A 200 -17.61 -1.31 -21.30
N GLY A 201 -18.16 -1.40 -20.09
CA GLY A 201 -18.10 -0.34 -19.08
C GLY A 201 -16.69 -0.12 -18.57
N GLN A 202 -15.96 -1.19 -18.31
CA GLN A 202 -14.56 -1.14 -17.89
C GLN A 202 -13.68 -0.46 -18.96
N HIS A 203 -13.83 -0.84 -20.24
CA HIS A 203 -13.11 -0.21 -21.34
C HIS A 203 -13.42 1.29 -21.46
N ARG A 204 -14.69 1.70 -21.29
CA ARG A 204 -15.06 3.14 -21.30
C ARG A 204 -14.47 3.89 -20.11
N ALA A 205 -14.47 3.30 -18.93
CA ALA A 205 -13.87 3.90 -17.74
C ALA A 205 -12.36 4.11 -17.92
N GLU A 206 -11.64 3.08 -18.40
CA GLU A 206 -10.21 3.15 -18.70
C GLU A 206 -9.90 4.20 -19.77
N ALA A 207 -10.64 4.23 -20.88
CA ALA A 207 -10.44 5.23 -21.93
C ALA A 207 -10.67 6.67 -21.41
N THR A 208 -11.63 6.85 -20.49
CA THR A 208 -11.88 8.16 -19.86
C THR A 208 -10.69 8.56 -18.97
N MET A 209 -10.18 7.66 -18.13
CA MET A 209 -9.05 7.92 -17.28
C MET A 209 -7.74 8.14 -18.06
N ALA A 210 -7.52 7.35 -19.13
CA ALA A 210 -6.37 7.54 -20.02
C ALA A 210 -6.38 8.91 -20.69
N ARG A 211 -7.57 9.41 -21.10
CA ARG A 211 -7.70 10.72 -21.76
C ARG A 211 -7.35 11.89 -20.86
N ILE A 212 -7.60 11.80 -19.54
CA ILE A 212 -7.28 12.85 -18.58
C ILE A 212 -5.85 12.72 -18.03
N SER A 213 -5.19 11.58 -18.28
CA SER A 213 -3.79 11.36 -17.92
C SER A 213 -2.88 12.00 -18.97
N PRO A 214 -1.98 12.94 -18.62
CA PRO A 214 -0.95 13.44 -19.51
C PRO A 214 -0.11 12.36 -20.21
N LEU A 215 0.10 11.20 -19.54
CA LEU A 215 0.81 10.07 -20.14
C LEU A 215 -0.06 9.23 -21.09
N GLY A 216 -1.33 9.56 -21.30
CA GLY A 216 -2.24 8.92 -22.26
C GLY A 216 -2.63 7.48 -21.94
N ARG A 217 -2.39 7.02 -20.71
CA ARG A 217 -2.73 5.67 -20.27
C ARG A 217 -3.18 5.64 -18.81
N VAL A 218 -3.84 4.57 -18.42
CA VAL A 218 -4.02 4.19 -17.01
C VAL A 218 -2.75 3.53 -16.48
N GLY A 219 -2.59 3.49 -15.15
CA GLY A 219 -1.44 2.84 -14.53
C GLY A 219 -1.66 1.33 -14.36
N GLU A 220 -0.55 0.60 -14.32
CA GLU A 220 -0.51 -0.81 -13.92
C GLU A 220 -0.01 -0.93 -12.47
N PRO A 221 -0.30 -2.05 -11.77
CA PRO A 221 0.21 -2.27 -10.41
C PRO A 221 1.73 -2.11 -10.28
N GLU A 222 2.48 -2.48 -11.31
CA GLU A 222 3.94 -2.39 -11.39
C GLU A 222 4.42 -0.94 -11.39
N ASP A 223 3.69 0.00 -12.00
CA ASP A 223 4.02 1.44 -11.95
C ASP A 223 4.07 1.95 -10.49
N VAL A 224 3.20 1.42 -9.64
CA VAL A 224 3.15 1.74 -8.21
C VAL A 224 4.21 0.97 -7.43
N ALA A 225 4.42 -0.31 -7.75
CA ALA A 225 5.37 -1.17 -7.07
C ALA A 225 6.81 -0.64 -7.17
N HIS A 226 7.20 -0.03 -8.30
CA HIS A 226 8.50 0.63 -8.44
C HIS A 226 8.68 1.80 -7.46
N THR A 227 7.61 2.59 -7.23
CA THR A 227 7.62 3.64 -6.20
C THR A 227 7.75 3.05 -4.79
N VAL A 228 7.07 1.92 -4.53
CA VAL A 228 7.17 1.20 -3.26
C VAL A 228 8.60 0.69 -3.06
N LEU A 229 9.23 0.06 -4.06
CA LEU A 229 10.61 -0.40 -3.99
C LEU A 229 11.57 0.76 -3.69
N HIS A 230 11.40 1.91 -4.35
CA HIS A 230 12.21 3.10 -4.07
C HIS A 230 12.09 3.51 -2.60
N LEU A 231 10.87 3.60 -2.06
CA LEU A 231 10.65 3.97 -0.66
C LEU A 231 11.11 2.90 0.34
N ALA A 232 11.09 1.63 -0.03
CA ALA A 232 11.55 0.51 0.79
C ALA A 232 13.08 0.48 0.93
N SER A 233 13.79 0.99 -0.08
CA SER A 233 15.24 0.86 -0.25
C SER A 233 16.03 2.04 0.31
N ASP A 234 17.36 1.92 0.33
CA ASP A 234 18.28 2.99 0.72
C ASP A 234 18.35 4.12 -0.31
N ALA A 235 17.83 3.91 -1.54
CA ALA A 235 17.71 4.97 -2.53
C ALA A 235 16.84 6.15 -2.06
N SER A 236 16.00 5.95 -1.04
CA SER A 236 15.17 6.99 -0.41
C SER A 236 15.56 7.29 1.04
N ALA A 237 16.82 7.06 1.43
CA ALA A 237 17.30 7.20 2.82
C ALA A 237 17.05 8.59 3.44
N PHE A 238 16.95 9.64 2.63
CA PHE A 238 16.66 11.02 3.11
C PHE A 238 15.21 11.46 2.83
N MET A 239 14.28 10.50 2.68
CA MET A 239 12.87 10.79 2.42
C MET A 239 11.98 10.27 3.55
N THR A 240 11.30 11.18 4.25
CA THR A 240 10.25 10.85 5.23
C THR A 240 9.14 11.90 5.20
N GLY A 241 7.90 11.51 5.54
CA GLY A 241 6.72 12.38 5.53
C GLY A 241 6.22 12.76 4.14
N GLN A 242 6.75 12.15 3.07
CA GLN A 242 6.42 12.50 1.69
C GLN A 242 5.24 11.70 1.16
N ILE A 243 4.54 12.29 0.17
CA ILE A 243 3.43 11.66 -0.54
C ILE A 243 3.82 11.59 -2.02
N LEU A 244 4.22 10.40 -2.50
CA LEU A 244 4.62 10.19 -3.90
C LEU A 244 3.41 9.79 -4.75
N ARG A 245 3.30 10.34 -5.95
CA ARG A 245 2.11 10.27 -6.79
C ARG A 245 2.36 9.62 -8.16
N PRO A 246 2.46 8.29 -8.25
CA PRO A 246 2.45 7.58 -9.53
C PRO A 246 1.03 7.61 -10.12
N ASN A 247 0.65 8.73 -10.76
CA ASN A 247 -0.72 9.02 -11.20
C ASN A 247 -0.84 9.42 -12.68
N GLY A 248 0.25 9.29 -13.45
CA GLY A 248 0.26 9.67 -14.87
C GLY A 248 0.10 11.18 -15.14
N GLY A 249 0.22 12.02 -14.10
CA GLY A 249 0.07 13.48 -14.18
C GLY A 249 -1.37 13.98 -14.02
N VAL A 250 -2.32 13.13 -13.63
CA VAL A 250 -3.75 13.51 -13.46
C VAL A 250 -3.94 14.58 -12.37
N ALA A 251 -3.11 14.54 -11.32
CA ALA A 251 -3.09 15.55 -10.28
C ALA A 251 -1.64 15.93 -9.95
N MET A 252 -1.34 17.21 -9.90
CA MET A 252 0.01 17.77 -9.66
C MET A 252 -0.05 18.79 -8.51
N PRO A 253 -0.41 18.38 -7.29
CA PRO A 253 -0.38 19.29 -6.15
C PRO A 253 1.08 19.61 -5.81
N TRP A 254 1.31 20.85 -5.46
CA TRP A 254 2.59 21.39 -4.96
C TRP A 254 2.71 21.20 -3.45
#